data_bc7558f9fda7ddaa89a134e445341b49
#
_entry.id   bc7558f9fda7ddaa89a134e445341b49
#
_cell.length_a   1.000
_cell.length_b   1.000
_cell.length_c   1.000
_cell.angle_alpha   90.00
_cell.angle_beta   90.00
_cell.angle_gamma   90.00
#
_symmetry.space_group_name_H-M   'P 1'
#
loop_
_entity.id
_entity.type
_entity.pdbx_description
1 polymer ?
#
loop_
_entity_poly.entity_id
_entity_poly.type
_entity_poly.pdbx_seq_one_letter_code
_entity_poly.pdbx_strand_id
1 'polypeptide(L)'
;MDYLVAIERGDDAHAFGTVVPDLPGCFSAGDTFEEALANTREAIELQLETLLDAGEVPPEPTPAQERLADPDFAGWIWAVVSIEPEALDESSERINISMPRRVLRVIDKAADRARKTRSGFLAEAGLTLAQHHRRTAAG
;
A
#
# COMPACT_ATOMS: atom_id res chain seq x y z
N MET A 1 -0.21 2.41 3.64
CA MET A 1 -0.69 1.14 3.04
C MET A 1 0.50 0.21 2.85
N ASP A 2 0.43 -0.96 3.40
CA ASP A 2 1.51 -1.94 3.35
C ASP A 2 1.17 -3.07 2.40
N TYR A 3 2.02 -3.28 1.41
CA TYR A 3 1.85 -4.37 0.45
C TYR A 3 2.95 -5.41 0.61
N LEU A 4 2.57 -6.68 0.65
CA LEU A 4 3.51 -7.77 0.58
C LEU A 4 4.00 -7.95 -0.85
N VAL A 5 5.30 -8.11 -0.98
CA VAL A 5 6.00 -8.34 -2.24
C VAL A 5 6.64 -9.71 -2.19
N ALA A 6 6.28 -10.56 -3.13
CA ALA A 6 6.93 -11.85 -3.33
C ALA A 6 8.13 -11.66 -4.26
N ILE A 7 9.29 -12.18 -3.87
CA ILE A 7 10.54 -11.99 -4.58
C ILE A 7 11.12 -13.36 -4.94
N GLU A 8 11.33 -13.55 -6.22
CA GLU A 8 11.95 -14.75 -6.77
C GLU A 8 13.36 -14.45 -7.20
N ARG A 9 14.30 -15.33 -6.89
CA ARG A 9 15.61 -15.32 -7.54
C ARG A 9 15.44 -15.70 -9.00
N GLY A 10 15.90 -14.81 -9.87
CA GLY A 10 15.71 -14.94 -11.30
C GLY A 10 16.73 -15.83 -11.97
N ASP A 11 16.75 -15.73 -13.28
CA ASP A 11 17.67 -16.38 -14.18
C ASP A 11 18.91 -15.52 -14.49
N ASP A 12 19.65 -15.86 -15.55
CA ASP A 12 20.84 -15.14 -15.99
C ASP A 12 20.54 -13.70 -16.48
N ALA A 13 19.28 -13.37 -16.81
CA ALA A 13 18.88 -12.06 -17.30
C ALA A 13 18.49 -11.09 -16.17
N HIS A 14 17.88 -11.61 -15.10
CA HIS A 14 17.45 -10.84 -13.96
C HIS A 14 17.76 -11.58 -12.66
N ALA A 15 18.47 -10.92 -11.75
CA ALA A 15 18.83 -11.52 -10.47
C ALA A 15 17.62 -11.71 -9.55
N PHE A 16 16.62 -10.80 -9.62
CA PHE A 16 15.42 -10.82 -8.80
C PHE A 16 14.20 -10.37 -9.59
N GLY A 17 13.12 -11.16 -9.55
CA GLY A 17 11.81 -10.79 -10.03
C GLY A 17 10.86 -10.55 -8.86
N THR A 18 9.91 -9.65 -8.99
CA THR A 18 8.94 -9.32 -7.93
C THR A 18 7.52 -9.36 -8.43
N VAL A 19 6.62 -9.76 -7.55
CA VAL A 19 5.17 -9.73 -7.77
C VAL A 19 4.51 -9.12 -6.52
N VAL A 20 3.52 -8.27 -6.73
CA VAL A 20 2.68 -7.74 -5.66
C VAL A 20 1.31 -8.42 -5.76
N PRO A 21 1.06 -9.50 -4.99
CA PRO A 21 -0.14 -10.33 -5.20
C PRO A 21 -1.46 -9.58 -4.98
N ASP A 22 -1.47 -8.56 -4.09
CA ASP A 22 -2.67 -7.78 -3.82
C ASP A 22 -2.97 -6.69 -4.86
N LEU A 23 -2.04 -6.46 -5.78
CA LEU A 23 -2.20 -5.54 -6.91
C LEU A 23 -2.03 -6.31 -8.21
N PRO A 24 -3.12 -6.86 -8.78
CA PRO A 24 -3.04 -7.65 -10.02
C PRO A 24 -2.33 -6.90 -11.15
N GLY A 25 -1.38 -7.56 -11.80
CA GLY A 25 -0.58 -6.95 -12.87
C GLY A 25 0.58 -6.10 -12.38
N CYS A 26 0.78 -5.95 -11.07
CA CYS A 26 1.91 -5.22 -10.50
C CYS A 26 3.09 -6.17 -10.26
N PHE A 27 4.12 -6.04 -11.08
CA PHE A 27 5.36 -6.81 -10.98
C PHE A 27 6.53 -5.96 -11.46
N SER A 28 7.73 -6.32 -11.04
CA SER A 28 8.95 -5.64 -11.44
C SER A 28 10.15 -6.59 -11.35
N ALA A 29 11.34 -6.07 -11.59
CA ALA A 29 12.58 -6.81 -11.51
C ALA A 29 13.75 -5.87 -11.24
N GLY A 30 14.89 -6.43 -10.86
CA GLY A 30 16.14 -5.70 -10.69
C GLY A 30 17.32 -6.65 -10.63
N ASP A 31 18.50 -6.13 -10.86
CA ASP A 31 19.75 -6.91 -10.81
C ASP A 31 20.20 -7.18 -9.38
N THR A 32 19.78 -6.34 -8.45
CA THR A 32 20.00 -6.51 -7.01
C THR A 32 18.66 -6.56 -6.27
N PHE A 33 18.69 -7.08 -5.05
CA PHE A 33 17.50 -7.11 -4.18
C PHE A 33 16.97 -5.69 -3.91
N GLU A 34 17.85 -4.76 -3.61
CA GLU A 34 17.51 -3.36 -3.34
C GLU A 34 16.91 -2.68 -4.57
N GLU A 35 17.49 -2.91 -5.73
CA GLU A 35 16.98 -2.37 -7.00
C GLU A 35 15.61 -2.95 -7.33
N ALA A 36 15.41 -4.26 -7.17
CA ALA A 36 14.12 -4.90 -7.38
C ALA A 36 13.03 -4.30 -6.48
N LEU A 37 13.33 -4.06 -5.20
CA LEU A 37 12.40 -3.42 -4.27
C LEU A 37 12.10 -1.97 -4.63
N ALA A 38 13.11 -1.20 -5.02
CA ALA A 38 12.93 0.19 -5.43
C ALA A 38 12.04 0.28 -6.68
N ASN A 39 12.29 -0.56 -7.67
CA ASN A 39 11.48 -0.64 -8.89
C ASN A 39 10.05 -1.10 -8.59
N THR A 40 9.88 -2.01 -7.64
CA THR A 40 8.56 -2.47 -7.21
C THR A 40 7.79 -1.36 -6.51
N ARG A 41 8.44 -0.57 -5.67
CA ARG A 41 7.82 0.60 -5.04
C ARG A 41 7.26 1.55 -6.10
N GLU A 42 8.06 1.89 -7.10
CA GLU A 42 7.61 2.75 -8.21
C GLU A 42 6.41 2.17 -8.95
N ALA A 43 6.42 0.86 -9.20
CA ALA A 43 5.30 0.16 -9.85
C ALA A 43 4.03 0.20 -9.00
N ILE A 44 4.14 0.04 -7.69
CA ILE A 44 3.00 0.15 -6.75
C ILE A 44 2.45 1.58 -6.74
N GLU A 45 3.33 2.57 -6.59
CA GLU A 45 2.95 3.98 -6.57
C GLU A 45 2.19 4.36 -7.85
N LEU A 46 2.71 4.01 -9.01
CA LEU A 46 2.08 4.30 -10.30
C LEU A 46 0.68 3.64 -10.43
N GLN A 47 0.54 2.40 -9.99
CA GLN A 47 -0.74 1.71 -10.05
C GLN A 47 -1.76 2.31 -9.08
N LEU A 48 -1.32 2.67 -7.86
CA LEU A 48 -2.18 3.34 -6.89
C LEU A 48 -2.61 4.74 -7.37
N GLU A 49 -1.69 5.51 -7.92
CA GLU A 49 -2.01 6.81 -8.54
C GLU A 49 -3.07 6.67 -9.62
N THR A 50 -2.91 5.69 -10.51
CA THR A 50 -3.87 5.41 -11.57
C THR A 50 -5.26 5.09 -11.03
N LEU A 51 -5.34 4.28 -9.99
CA LEU A 51 -6.61 3.93 -9.34
C LEU A 51 -7.24 5.17 -8.67
N LEU A 52 -6.47 5.93 -7.92
CA LEU A 52 -6.96 7.13 -7.22
C LEU A 52 -7.41 8.22 -8.20
N ASP A 53 -6.68 8.43 -9.28
CA ASP A 53 -7.06 9.39 -10.34
C ASP A 53 -8.39 9.01 -10.99
N ALA A 54 -8.68 7.72 -11.10
CA ALA A 54 -9.97 7.22 -11.57
C ALA A 54 -11.07 7.26 -10.50
N GLY A 55 -10.77 7.71 -9.27
CA GLY A 55 -11.70 7.70 -8.14
C GLY A 55 -11.97 6.29 -7.59
N GLU A 56 -11.10 5.33 -7.92
CA GLU A 56 -11.24 3.95 -7.45
C GLU A 56 -10.56 3.74 -6.10
N VAL A 57 -11.16 2.90 -5.29
CA VAL A 57 -10.58 2.50 -4.00
C VAL A 57 -9.48 1.44 -4.25
N PRO A 58 -8.24 1.66 -3.78
CA PRO A 58 -7.20 0.64 -3.87
C PRO A 58 -7.62 -0.66 -3.18
N PRO A 59 -7.19 -1.82 -3.67
CA PRO A 59 -7.46 -3.09 -3.01
C PRO A 59 -6.96 -3.10 -1.57
N GLU A 60 -7.76 -3.66 -0.66
CA GLU A 60 -7.33 -3.90 0.71
C GLU A 60 -6.27 -5.02 0.71
N PRO A 61 -5.11 -4.82 1.36
CA PRO A 61 -4.11 -5.88 1.46
C PRO A 61 -4.68 -7.13 2.14
N THR A 62 -4.39 -8.29 1.56
CA THR A 62 -4.75 -9.59 2.15
C THR A 62 -3.93 -9.80 3.44
N PRO A 63 -4.49 -10.41 4.47
CA PRO A 63 -3.73 -10.75 5.68
C PRO A 63 -2.44 -11.51 5.36
N ALA A 64 -1.34 -11.11 6.01
CA ALA A 64 -0.02 -11.65 5.72
C ALA A 64 0.02 -13.18 5.83
N GLN A 65 -0.67 -13.77 6.82
CA GLN A 65 -0.72 -15.21 7.00
C GLN A 65 -1.26 -15.96 5.79
N GLU A 66 -2.27 -15.41 5.12
CA GLU A 66 -2.85 -16.02 3.93
C GLU A 66 -1.87 -15.96 2.75
N ARG A 67 -1.17 -14.85 2.57
CA ARG A 67 -0.18 -14.68 1.50
C ARG A 67 1.05 -15.55 1.72
N LEU A 68 1.54 -15.61 2.94
CA LEU A 68 2.71 -16.45 3.27
C LEU A 68 2.44 -17.94 3.11
N ALA A 69 1.19 -18.36 3.23
CA ALA A 69 0.78 -19.75 3.04
C ALA A 69 0.43 -20.11 1.59
N ASP A 70 0.45 -19.14 0.67
CA ASP A 70 0.09 -19.36 -0.73
C ASP A 70 1.12 -20.30 -1.41
N PRO A 71 0.70 -21.47 -1.91
CA PRO A 71 1.62 -22.42 -2.55
C PRO A 71 2.24 -21.91 -3.84
N ASP A 72 1.62 -20.94 -4.51
CA ASP A 72 2.16 -20.34 -5.74
C ASP A 72 3.46 -19.59 -5.50
N PHE A 73 3.72 -19.18 -4.26
CA PHE A 73 4.93 -18.46 -3.85
C PHE A 73 5.82 -19.29 -2.91
N ALA A 74 5.68 -20.60 -2.94
CA ALA A 74 6.52 -21.48 -2.12
C ALA A 74 8.02 -21.28 -2.46
N GLY A 75 8.84 -21.00 -1.45
CA GLY A 75 10.27 -20.77 -1.62
C GLY A 75 10.65 -19.35 -2.02
N TRP A 76 9.68 -18.48 -2.28
CA TRP A 76 9.93 -17.06 -2.54
C TRP A 76 10.27 -16.30 -1.25
N ILE A 77 11.00 -15.20 -1.41
CA ILE A 77 11.30 -14.28 -0.32
C ILE A 77 10.17 -13.27 -0.22
N TRP A 78 9.80 -12.88 0.99
CA TRP A 78 8.78 -11.87 1.20
C TRP A 78 9.37 -10.59 1.76
N ALA A 79 8.90 -9.47 1.26
CA ALA A 79 9.18 -8.14 1.79
C ALA A 79 7.90 -7.34 1.90
N VAL A 80 7.93 -6.29 2.72
CA VAL A 80 6.83 -5.33 2.86
C VAL A 80 7.27 -4.01 2.24
N VAL A 81 6.43 -3.46 1.38
CA VAL A 81 6.59 -2.11 0.85
C VAL A 81 5.46 -1.24 1.39
N SER A 82 5.82 -0.24 2.17
CA SER A 82 4.87 0.73 2.74
C SER A 82 4.76 1.95 1.84
N ILE A 83 3.55 2.30 1.47
CA ILE A 83 3.23 3.49 0.68
C ILE A 83 2.41 4.44 1.55
N GLU A 84 2.90 5.65 1.72
CA GLU A 84 2.15 6.71 2.37
C GLU A 84 1.24 7.39 1.34
N PRO A 85 -0.07 7.57 1.62
CA PRO A 85 -0.97 8.23 0.68
C PRO A 85 -0.52 9.62 0.23
N GLU A 86 0.14 10.37 1.12
CA GLU A 86 0.67 11.70 0.83
C GLU A 86 1.78 11.70 -0.22
N ALA A 87 2.46 10.57 -0.42
CA ALA A 87 3.54 10.44 -1.41
C ALA A 87 3.02 10.19 -2.83
N LEU A 88 1.72 9.90 -3.00
CA LEU A 88 1.13 9.53 -4.28
C LEU A 88 0.73 10.74 -5.14
N ASP A 89 0.68 11.92 -4.56
CA ASP A 89 0.30 13.14 -5.28
C ASP A 89 1.07 14.33 -4.71
N GLU A 90 1.76 15.05 -5.57
CA GLU A 90 2.44 16.29 -5.20
C GLU A 90 1.47 17.45 -4.99
N SER A 91 0.26 17.35 -5.54
CA SER A 91 -0.79 18.33 -5.33
C SER A 91 -1.66 17.97 -4.14
N SER A 92 -1.97 18.94 -3.31
CA SER A 92 -2.89 18.76 -2.19
C SER A 92 -4.00 19.82 -2.24
N GLU A 93 -5.20 19.39 -1.92
CA GLU A 93 -6.35 20.27 -1.81
C GLU A 93 -6.63 20.57 -0.33
N ARG A 94 -6.77 21.84 0.00
CA ARG A 94 -7.16 22.25 1.35
C ARG A 94 -8.65 22.05 1.54
N ILE A 95 -9.03 21.26 2.53
CA ILE A 95 -10.41 21.04 2.91
C ILE A 95 -10.65 21.52 4.35
N ASN A 96 -11.86 21.97 4.64
CA ASN A 96 -12.30 22.31 5.98
C ASN A 96 -13.38 21.30 6.41
N ILE A 97 -13.14 20.63 7.52
CA ILE A 97 -14.08 19.68 8.11
C ILE A 97 -14.38 20.07 9.55
N SER A 98 -15.58 19.79 9.98
CA SER A 98 -16.00 19.95 11.38
C SER A 98 -16.18 18.58 12.02
N MET A 99 -15.69 18.42 13.24
CA MET A 99 -15.86 17.22 14.00
C MET A 99 -15.93 17.52 15.51
N PRO A 100 -16.49 16.63 16.33
CA PRO A 100 -16.50 16.81 17.77
C PRO A 100 -15.07 16.91 18.34
N ARG A 101 -14.86 17.82 19.27
CA ARG A 101 -13.54 18.01 19.90
C ARG A 101 -12.99 16.73 20.53
N ARG A 102 -13.86 15.92 21.12
CA ARG A 102 -13.48 14.64 21.74
C ARG A 102 -12.93 13.64 20.73
N VAL A 103 -13.52 13.61 19.53
CA VAL A 103 -13.04 12.76 18.42
C VAL A 103 -11.69 13.27 17.91
N LEU A 104 -11.55 14.57 17.72
CA LEU A 104 -10.30 15.17 17.26
C LEU A 104 -9.13 14.87 18.22
N ARG A 105 -9.36 14.89 19.53
CA ARG A 105 -8.32 14.50 20.51
C ARG A 105 -7.85 13.07 20.34
N VAL A 106 -8.75 12.15 20.07
CA VAL A 106 -8.41 10.74 19.82
C VAL A 106 -7.58 10.62 18.57
N ILE A 107 -7.98 11.31 17.50
CA ILE A 107 -7.27 11.33 16.22
C ILE A 107 -5.86 11.89 16.39
N ASP A 108 -5.72 13.05 17.05
CA ASP A 108 -4.43 13.70 17.26
C ASP A 108 -3.47 12.82 18.08
N LYS A 109 -3.96 12.17 19.13
CA LYS A 109 -3.14 11.23 19.91
C LYS A 109 -2.71 10.02 19.10
N ALA A 110 -3.59 9.48 18.28
CA ALA A 110 -3.28 8.36 17.40
C ALA A 110 -2.26 8.75 16.33
N ALA A 111 -2.41 9.93 15.75
CA ALA A 111 -1.45 10.47 14.78
C ALA A 111 -0.05 10.63 15.40
N ASP A 112 0.03 11.22 16.60
CA ASP A 112 1.29 11.38 17.33
C ASP A 112 1.97 10.04 17.62
N ARG A 113 1.23 9.04 18.07
CA ARG A 113 1.75 7.68 18.29
C ARG A 113 2.28 7.04 17.02
N ALA A 114 1.61 7.28 15.90
CA ALA A 114 2.01 6.78 14.58
C ALA A 114 3.08 7.66 13.91
N ARG A 115 3.50 8.76 14.55
CA ARG A 115 4.45 9.75 14.02
C ARG A 115 3.98 10.32 12.68
N LYS A 116 2.70 10.61 12.58
CA LYS A 116 2.05 11.18 11.42
C LYS A 116 1.48 12.56 11.73
N THR A 117 1.32 13.36 10.69
CA THR A 117 0.52 14.59 10.78
C THR A 117 -0.97 14.26 10.92
N ARG A 118 -1.77 15.19 11.39
CA ARG A 118 -3.23 15.03 11.40
C ARG A 118 -3.77 14.71 10.01
N SER A 119 -3.32 15.46 8.99
CA SER A 119 -3.75 15.27 7.60
C SER A 119 -3.37 13.89 7.06
N GLY A 120 -2.14 13.45 7.28
CA GLY A 120 -1.67 12.13 6.85
C GLY A 120 -2.41 11.00 7.53
N PHE A 121 -2.65 11.13 8.84
CA PHE A 121 -3.44 10.15 9.58
C PHE A 121 -4.87 10.04 9.06
N LEU A 122 -5.53 11.19 8.81
CA LEU A 122 -6.90 11.22 8.29
C LEU A 122 -6.99 10.68 6.87
N ALA A 123 -6.03 10.98 6.00
CA ALA A 123 -5.99 10.45 4.63
C ALA A 123 -5.87 8.93 4.64
N GLU A 124 -4.96 8.38 5.44
CA GLU A 124 -4.80 6.92 5.59
C GLU A 124 -6.05 6.29 6.21
N ALA A 125 -6.60 6.86 7.26
CA ALA A 125 -7.81 6.37 7.91
C ALA A 125 -9.00 6.35 6.94
N GLY A 126 -9.17 7.39 6.13
CA GLY A 126 -10.23 7.48 5.12
C GLY A 126 -10.10 6.39 4.05
N LEU A 127 -8.91 6.18 3.51
CA LEU A 127 -8.65 5.12 2.53
C LEU A 127 -8.87 3.74 3.13
N THR A 128 -8.36 3.50 4.33
CA THR A 128 -8.51 2.21 5.03
C THR A 128 -9.99 1.88 5.26
N LEU A 129 -10.78 2.85 5.71
CA LEU A 129 -12.21 2.65 5.93
C LEU A 129 -12.95 2.42 4.60
N ALA A 130 -12.60 3.12 3.54
CA ALA A 130 -13.17 2.92 2.22
C ALA A 130 -12.87 1.51 1.68
N GLN A 131 -11.64 1.02 1.87
CA GLN A 131 -11.24 -0.36 1.50
C GLN A 131 -12.07 -1.40 2.26
N HIS A 132 -12.24 -1.19 3.57
CA HIS A 132 -13.02 -2.10 4.41
C HIS A 132 -14.49 -2.17 3.97
N HIS A 133 -15.12 -1.03 3.71
CA HIS A 133 -16.51 -0.99 3.23
C HIS A 133 -16.66 -1.67 1.87
N ARG A 134 -15.70 -1.52 0.98
CA ARG A 134 -15.72 -2.21 -0.33
C ARG A 134 -15.71 -3.73 -0.15
N ARG A 135 -14.89 -4.24 0.75
CA ARG A 135 -14.82 -5.69 1.02
C ARG A 135 -16.13 -6.23 1.57
N THR A 136 -16.75 -5.53 2.52
CA THR A 136 -18.03 -5.94 3.12
C THR A 136 -19.20 -5.84 2.14
N ALA A 137 -19.17 -4.91 1.20
CA ALA A 137 -20.19 -4.78 0.16
C ALA A 137 -20.08 -5.84 -0.95
N ALA A 138 -18.87 -6.37 -1.20
CA ALA A 138 -18.60 -7.42 -2.21
C ALA A 138 -18.82 -8.84 -1.67
N GLY A 139 -18.94 -9.00 -0.37
CA GLY A 139 -19.26 -10.28 0.29
C GLY A 139 -20.78 -10.46 0.50
#